data_fc5da85eee801b4f7bc5b8a3ae4a4fad
#
_entry.id   fc5da85eee801b4f7bc5b8a3ae4a4fad
#
_cell.length_a   1.000
_cell.length_b   1.000
_cell.length_c   1.000
_cell.angle_alpha   90.00
_cell.angle_beta   90.00
_cell.angle_gamma   90.00
#
_symmetry.space_group_name_H-M   'P 1'
#
loop_
_entity.id
_entity.type
_entity.pdbx_description
1 polymer ?
#
loop_
_entity_poly.entity_id
_entity_poly.type
_entity_poly.pdbx_seq_one_letter_code
_entity_poly.pdbx_strand_id
1 'polypeptide(L)'
;MTKRNNNFKHLLATMLVAAGFCPLTAQNVVVDFLSPHHALLRNNGEKNYVLLPVEEAADISHIRVISNTREVKDMNVRLAVDKVDYFVPIDLSELKGQPSVLDIHSGGSERQEGTFRDFCCWKQISYSNTFDSTNREIFRPSYHHSPAWGWMNDPNGMFYFNGEYHLFFQHNPYGSQWENMH
;
A
#
# COMPACT_ATOMS: atom_id res chain seq x y z
N MET A 1 -22.71 65.70 -33.45
CA MET A 1 -22.10 64.45 -33.88
C MET A 1 -21.14 63.97 -32.81
N THR A 2 -21.57 63.05 -31.94
CA THR A 2 -20.85 62.69 -30.74
C THR A 2 -20.53 61.17 -30.84
N LYS A 3 -19.26 60.85 -30.98
CA LYS A 3 -18.78 59.46 -30.95
C LYS A 3 -18.73 58.96 -29.52
N ARG A 4 -19.52 57.88 -29.25
CA ARG A 4 -19.42 57.15 -28.01
C ARG A 4 -18.35 56.05 -28.19
N ASN A 5 -17.27 56.10 -27.40
CA ASN A 5 -16.32 55.03 -27.20
C ASN A 5 -16.82 54.11 -26.10
N ASN A 6 -17.15 52.84 -26.43
CA ASN A 6 -17.37 51.78 -25.46
C ASN A 6 -16.10 50.96 -25.29
N ASN A 7 -15.37 51.23 -24.22
CA ASN A 7 -14.31 50.35 -23.76
C ASN A 7 -14.90 49.27 -22.82
N PHE A 8 -15.12 48.08 -23.33
CA PHE A 8 -15.37 46.90 -22.52
C PHE A 8 -14.03 46.35 -22.02
N LYS A 9 -13.70 46.59 -20.77
CA LYS A 9 -12.59 45.92 -20.09
C LYS A 9 -13.06 44.54 -19.65
N HIS A 10 -12.60 43.51 -20.34
CA HIS A 10 -12.72 42.13 -19.86
C HIS A 10 -11.82 41.95 -18.64
N LEU A 11 -12.43 41.85 -17.48
CA LEU A 11 -11.78 41.44 -16.24
C LEU A 11 -11.68 39.92 -16.25
N LEU A 12 -10.51 39.38 -16.62
CA LEU A 12 -10.19 37.98 -16.49
C LEU A 12 -9.89 37.68 -15.02
N ALA A 13 -10.88 37.13 -14.31
CA ALA A 13 -10.66 36.61 -12.97
C ALA A 13 -9.92 35.27 -13.07
N THR A 14 -8.61 35.30 -12.86
CA THR A 14 -7.81 34.08 -12.73
C THR A 14 -8.11 33.47 -11.37
N MET A 15 -8.95 32.43 -11.34
CA MET A 15 -9.12 31.58 -10.15
C MET A 15 -7.82 30.78 -9.95
N LEU A 16 -7.02 31.21 -8.99
CA LEU A 16 -5.89 30.47 -8.49
C LEU A 16 -6.47 29.33 -7.62
N VAL A 17 -6.58 28.12 -8.18
CA VAL A 17 -6.85 26.93 -7.39
C VAL A 17 -5.57 26.65 -6.60
N ALA A 18 -5.54 27.10 -5.35
CA ALA A 18 -4.55 26.66 -4.40
C ALA A 18 -4.80 25.17 -4.12
N ALA A 19 -4.12 24.30 -4.86
CA ALA A 19 -3.97 22.92 -4.46
C ALA A 19 -3.23 22.94 -3.12
N GLY A 20 -3.97 22.70 -2.04
CA GLY A 20 -3.41 22.57 -0.71
C GLY A 20 -2.46 21.37 -0.72
N PHE A 21 -1.18 21.62 -0.91
CA PHE A 21 -0.13 20.70 -0.54
C PHE A 21 -0.18 20.59 0.99
N CYS A 22 -0.91 19.58 1.47
CA CYS A 22 -0.72 19.11 2.83
C CYS A 22 0.74 18.63 2.89
N PRO A 23 1.63 19.25 3.71
CA PRO A 23 2.97 18.71 3.86
C PRO A 23 2.81 17.30 4.42
N LEU A 24 3.17 16.29 3.63
CA LEU A 24 3.41 14.95 4.15
C LEU A 24 4.55 15.12 5.14
N THR A 25 4.23 15.21 6.42
CA THR A 25 5.26 15.11 7.46
C THR A 25 5.87 13.74 7.27
N ALA A 26 7.11 13.71 6.82
CA ALA A 26 7.87 12.48 6.70
C ALA A 26 7.87 11.82 8.08
N GLN A 27 7.04 10.79 8.27
CA GLN A 27 7.09 9.98 9.47
C GLN A 27 8.46 9.33 9.46
N ASN A 28 9.22 9.49 10.53
CA ASN A 28 10.54 8.89 10.66
C ASN A 28 10.36 7.37 10.70
N VAL A 29 10.51 6.74 9.55
CA VAL A 29 10.56 5.30 9.43
C VAL A 29 11.90 4.84 9.99
N VAL A 30 11.87 4.05 11.06
CA VAL A 30 13.07 3.53 11.69
C VAL A 30 13.31 2.11 11.20
N VAL A 31 14.42 1.92 10.48
CA VAL A 31 14.84 0.63 9.95
C VAL A 31 16.22 0.28 10.47
N ASP A 32 16.33 -0.88 11.10
CA ASP A 32 17.58 -1.46 11.55
C ASP A 32 18.01 -2.58 10.60
N PHE A 33 19.10 -2.41 9.87
CA PHE A 33 19.65 -3.44 8.98
C PHE A 33 20.59 -4.36 9.74
N LEU A 34 20.20 -5.62 9.88
CA LEU A 34 20.95 -6.63 10.62
C LEU A 34 21.94 -7.40 9.73
N SER A 35 21.62 -7.55 8.43
CA SER A 35 22.47 -8.18 7.44
C SER A 35 22.16 -7.65 6.03
N PRO A 36 22.89 -8.06 4.98
CA PRO A 36 22.57 -7.72 3.59
C PRO A 36 21.16 -8.13 3.12
N HIS A 37 20.50 -9.05 3.84
CA HIS A 37 19.19 -9.60 3.47
C HIS A 37 18.18 -9.55 4.62
N HIS A 38 18.47 -8.82 5.71
CA HIS A 38 17.64 -8.81 6.89
C HIS A 38 17.52 -7.40 7.47
N ALA A 39 16.30 -6.92 7.65
CA ALA A 39 15.99 -5.64 8.25
C ALA A 39 14.82 -5.74 9.25
N LEU A 40 14.83 -4.88 10.24
CA LEU A 40 13.74 -4.69 11.19
C LEU A 40 13.14 -3.29 10.97
N LEU A 41 11.88 -3.24 10.62
CA LEU A 41 11.10 -2.01 10.53
C LEU A 41 10.29 -1.84 11.82
N ARG A 42 10.55 -0.75 12.55
CA ARG A 42 9.86 -0.47 13.83
C ARG A 42 8.58 0.31 13.61
N ASN A 43 7.47 -0.21 14.14
CA ASN A 43 6.19 0.47 14.21
C ASN A 43 5.87 0.79 15.67
N ASN A 44 5.59 2.06 15.98
CA ASN A 44 5.26 2.53 17.32
C ASN A 44 3.80 2.28 17.75
N GLY A 45 2.97 1.76 16.84
CA GLY A 45 1.56 1.46 17.10
C GLY A 45 0.61 2.67 17.00
N GLU A 46 1.08 3.85 16.59
CA GLU A 46 0.21 5.03 16.47
C GLU A 46 -0.74 4.97 15.28
N LYS A 47 -0.43 4.17 14.29
CA LYS A 47 -1.17 4.06 13.03
C LYS A 47 -1.67 2.64 12.81
N ASN A 48 -2.84 2.55 12.16
CA ASN A 48 -3.49 1.28 11.89
C ASN A 48 -2.83 0.50 10.76
N TYR A 49 -2.18 1.18 9.82
CA TYR A 49 -1.60 0.58 8.62
C TYR A 49 -0.13 0.95 8.46
N VAL A 50 0.66 -0.03 8.04
CA VAL A 50 1.95 0.20 7.37
C VAL A 50 1.72 0.00 5.88
N LEU A 51 2.02 1.01 5.07
CA LEU A 51 1.91 0.93 3.62
C LEU A 51 3.27 0.58 3.04
N LEU A 52 3.36 -0.60 2.44
CA LEU A 52 4.58 -1.11 1.83
C LEU A 52 4.55 -0.86 0.32
N PRO A 53 5.59 -0.23 -0.24
CA PRO A 53 5.72 -0.06 -1.69
C PRO A 53 6.14 -1.36 -2.35
N VAL A 54 5.44 -1.73 -3.42
CA VAL A 54 5.62 -2.97 -4.17
C VAL A 54 6.15 -2.68 -5.56
N GLU A 55 7.07 -3.53 -6.02
CA GLU A 55 7.49 -3.65 -7.40
C GLU A 55 7.22 -5.07 -7.88
N GLU A 56 6.36 -5.22 -8.88
CA GLU A 56 5.89 -6.53 -9.38
C GLU A 56 7.01 -7.45 -9.88
N ALA A 57 8.08 -6.87 -10.40
CA ALA A 57 9.22 -7.61 -10.92
C ALA A 57 10.26 -7.96 -9.86
N ALA A 58 10.12 -7.44 -8.64
CA ALA A 58 11.06 -7.70 -7.56
C ALA A 58 10.92 -9.13 -7.01
N ASP A 59 11.99 -9.61 -6.37
CA ASP A 59 11.97 -10.87 -5.64
C ASP A 59 11.09 -10.76 -4.39
N ILE A 60 10.58 -11.90 -3.97
CA ILE A 60 9.77 -12.01 -2.77
C ILE A 60 10.60 -11.70 -1.54
N SER A 61 10.11 -10.82 -0.69
CA SER A 61 10.59 -10.63 0.68
C SER A 61 9.60 -11.26 1.65
N HIS A 62 10.10 -12.05 2.58
CA HIS A 62 9.32 -12.64 3.65
C HIS A 62 9.23 -11.67 4.84
N ILE A 63 8.03 -11.40 5.32
CA ILE A 63 7.77 -10.41 6.37
C ILE A 63 6.96 -11.06 7.49
N ARG A 64 7.47 -10.97 8.72
CA ARG A 64 6.73 -11.33 9.92
C ARG A 64 6.47 -10.10 10.77
N VAL A 65 5.25 -9.94 11.24
CA VAL A 65 4.91 -8.91 12.20
C VAL A 65 4.95 -9.50 13.60
N ILE A 66 5.80 -8.93 14.44
CA ILE A 66 6.03 -9.40 15.82
C ILE A 66 5.59 -8.30 16.79
N SER A 67 4.69 -8.63 17.71
CA SER A 67 4.27 -7.76 18.80
C SER A 67 4.30 -8.56 20.12
N ASN A 68 4.86 -7.96 21.19
CA ASN A 68 4.98 -8.62 22.49
C ASN A 68 5.60 -10.02 22.42
N THR A 69 6.67 -10.18 21.64
CA THR A 69 7.39 -11.44 21.39
C THR A 69 6.58 -12.53 20.68
N ARG A 70 5.38 -12.21 20.20
CA ARG A 70 4.52 -13.12 19.45
C ARG A 70 4.44 -12.68 18.00
N GLU A 71 4.57 -13.64 17.10
CA GLU A 71 4.23 -13.45 15.69
C GLU A 71 2.71 -13.32 15.55
N VAL A 72 2.26 -12.25 14.89
CA VAL A 72 0.84 -11.94 14.69
C VAL A 72 0.44 -11.99 13.24
N LYS A 73 1.38 -11.80 12.31
CA LYS A 73 1.17 -11.94 10.87
C LYS A 73 2.43 -12.48 10.21
N ASP A 74 2.22 -13.25 9.16
CA ASP A 74 3.27 -13.79 8.28
C ASP A 74 2.82 -13.58 6.83
N MET A 75 3.71 -13.06 5.96
CA MET A 75 3.37 -12.76 4.58
C MET A 75 4.58 -12.62 3.68
N ASN A 76 4.33 -12.75 2.39
CA ASN A 76 5.28 -12.49 1.32
C ASN A 76 4.91 -11.21 0.59
N VAL A 77 5.87 -10.31 0.36
CA VAL A 77 5.69 -9.05 -0.36
C VAL A 77 6.86 -8.81 -1.30
N ARG A 78 6.60 -8.36 -2.52
CA ARG A 78 7.63 -7.93 -3.46
C ARG A 78 8.00 -6.49 -3.19
N LEU A 79 8.88 -6.25 -2.22
CA LEU A 79 9.30 -4.89 -1.85
C LEU A 79 10.00 -4.19 -3.00
N ALA A 80 9.66 -2.94 -3.23
CA ALA A 80 10.18 -2.14 -4.33
C ALA A 80 11.70 -1.92 -4.21
N VAL A 81 12.42 -2.31 -5.25
CA VAL A 81 13.88 -2.19 -5.39
C VAL A 81 14.23 -0.88 -6.08
N ASP A 82 13.77 -0.71 -7.32
CA ASP A 82 14.11 0.45 -8.16
C ASP A 82 12.94 1.42 -8.34
N LYS A 83 11.71 0.92 -8.42
CA LYS A 83 10.50 1.70 -8.65
C LYS A 83 9.33 1.18 -7.81
N VAL A 84 8.33 2.00 -7.65
CA VAL A 84 7.08 1.58 -7.00
C VAL A 84 5.98 1.47 -8.03
N ASP A 85 5.40 0.29 -8.14
CA ASP A 85 4.23 0.06 -9.00
C ASP A 85 2.92 0.38 -8.25
N TYR A 86 2.83 0.00 -6.95
CA TYR A 86 1.69 0.32 -6.07
C TYR A 86 2.07 0.12 -4.59
N PHE A 87 1.10 0.35 -3.69
CA PHE A 87 1.25 0.13 -2.25
C PHE A 87 0.28 -0.93 -1.75
N VAL A 88 0.73 -1.72 -0.78
CA VAL A 88 -0.11 -2.68 -0.08
C VAL A 88 -0.19 -2.35 1.42
N PRO A 89 -1.36 -2.53 2.05
CA PRO A 89 -1.52 -2.25 3.47
C PRO A 89 -1.17 -3.48 4.31
N ILE A 90 -0.36 -3.30 5.34
CA ILE A 90 -0.32 -4.22 6.47
C ILE A 90 -1.27 -3.66 7.53
N ASP A 91 -2.39 -4.31 7.72
CA ASP A 91 -3.37 -3.91 8.74
C ASP A 91 -2.89 -4.35 10.12
N LEU A 92 -2.65 -3.39 10.99
CA LEU A 92 -2.22 -3.56 12.38
C LEU A 92 -3.27 -3.03 13.37
N SER A 93 -4.49 -2.74 12.90
CA SER A 93 -5.57 -2.18 13.73
C SER A 93 -5.94 -3.07 14.93
N GLU A 94 -5.78 -4.38 14.79
CA GLU A 94 -6.01 -5.35 15.88
C GLU A 94 -5.01 -5.22 17.04
N LEU A 95 -3.83 -4.67 16.79
CA LEU A 95 -2.82 -4.45 17.85
C LEU A 95 -3.17 -3.28 18.77
N LYS A 96 -4.16 -2.46 18.42
CA LYS A 96 -4.73 -1.39 19.25
C LYS A 96 -3.68 -0.47 19.89
N GLY A 97 -2.76 0.02 19.10
CA GLY A 97 -1.74 0.95 19.55
C GLY A 97 -0.52 0.30 20.21
N GLN A 98 -0.41 -1.01 20.20
CA GLN A 98 0.79 -1.69 20.69
C GLN A 98 1.93 -1.57 19.65
N PRO A 99 3.17 -1.32 20.09
CA PRO A 99 4.31 -1.33 19.20
C PRO A 99 4.54 -2.71 18.60
N SER A 100 5.03 -2.73 17.37
CA SER A 100 5.37 -3.95 16.67
C SER A 100 6.65 -3.78 15.83
N VAL A 101 7.21 -4.88 15.42
CA VAL A 101 8.36 -4.93 14.52
C VAL A 101 7.98 -5.76 13.31
N LEU A 102 8.23 -5.24 12.13
CA LEU A 102 8.22 -6.03 10.90
C LEU A 102 9.63 -6.57 10.71
N ASP A 103 9.76 -7.88 10.84
CA ASP A 103 10.98 -8.65 10.62
C ASP A 103 11.01 -9.07 9.15
N ILE A 104 11.90 -8.47 8.36
CA ILE A 104 11.87 -8.50 6.90
C ILE A 104 13.13 -9.19 6.37
N HIS A 105 12.92 -10.28 5.64
CA HIS A 105 13.99 -11.02 4.96
C HIS A 105 13.80 -10.90 3.44
N SER A 106 14.79 -10.34 2.74
CA SER A 106 14.76 -10.31 1.27
C SER A 106 15.03 -11.68 0.68
N GLY A 107 14.35 -12.03 -0.38
CA GLY A 107 14.45 -13.35 -1.04
C GLY A 107 15.78 -13.66 -1.68
N GLY A 108 16.69 -12.69 -1.79
CA GLY A 108 18.10 -12.90 -2.14
C GLY A 108 18.34 -13.74 -3.38
N SER A 109 17.70 -13.44 -4.52
CA SER A 109 18.16 -14.04 -5.76
C SER A 109 19.43 -13.35 -6.23
N GLU A 110 20.33 -14.12 -6.88
CA GLU A 110 21.56 -13.60 -7.51
C GLU A 110 21.29 -12.52 -8.59
N ARG A 111 20.01 -12.22 -8.86
CA ARG A 111 19.56 -11.24 -9.86
C ARG A 111 19.41 -9.83 -9.34
N GLN A 112 19.33 -9.63 -8.02
CA GLN A 112 19.23 -8.29 -7.45
C GLN A 112 20.64 -7.73 -7.23
N GLU A 113 21.09 -6.90 -8.16
CA GLU A 113 22.27 -6.06 -7.95
C GLU A 113 21.92 -5.00 -6.89
N GLY A 114 22.74 -4.92 -5.87
CA GLY A 114 22.57 -3.98 -4.76
C GLY A 114 22.30 -4.65 -3.42
N THR A 115 22.48 -3.90 -2.37
CA THR A 115 22.19 -4.38 -1.02
C THR A 115 20.74 -4.06 -0.67
N PHE A 116 20.13 -4.87 0.18
CA PHE A 116 18.78 -4.64 0.70
C PHE A 116 18.58 -3.22 1.25
N ARG A 117 19.65 -2.60 1.73
CA ARG A 117 19.70 -1.21 2.21
C ARG A 117 19.43 -0.19 1.10
N ASP A 118 19.73 -0.52 -0.15
CA ASP A 118 19.63 0.39 -1.29
C ASP A 118 18.23 0.40 -1.94
N PHE A 119 17.36 -0.51 -1.54
CA PHE A 119 16.00 -0.60 -2.06
C PHE A 119 15.26 0.72 -1.90
N CYS A 120 14.58 1.16 -2.95
CA CYS A 120 13.83 2.42 -2.94
C CYS A 120 12.65 2.38 -1.96
N CYS A 121 12.17 1.19 -1.58
CA CYS A 121 11.06 0.99 -0.66
C CYS A 121 11.27 1.72 0.68
N TRP A 122 12.48 1.72 1.23
CA TRP A 122 12.75 2.32 2.55
C TRP A 122 12.43 3.80 2.65
N LYS A 123 12.50 4.52 1.53
CA LYS A 123 12.19 5.96 1.46
C LYS A 123 10.70 6.23 1.26
N GLN A 124 9.91 5.20 0.95
CA GLN A 124 8.52 5.32 0.53
C GLN A 124 7.53 4.57 1.44
N ILE A 125 8.02 3.73 2.37
CA ILE A 125 7.20 3.17 3.44
C ILE A 125 6.54 4.32 4.21
N SER A 126 5.26 4.17 4.50
CA SER A 126 4.51 5.16 5.26
C SER A 126 3.52 4.49 6.21
N TYR A 127 3.05 5.27 7.20
CA TYR A 127 2.07 4.84 8.17
C TYR A 127 0.78 5.64 7.98
N SER A 128 -0.37 4.97 8.07
CA SER A 128 -1.67 5.61 7.87
C SER A 128 -2.73 5.05 8.83
N ASN A 129 -3.77 5.84 9.11
CA ASN A 129 -4.96 5.35 9.79
C ASN A 129 -6.03 4.87 8.80
N THR A 130 -5.83 5.10 7.51
CA THR A 130 -6.76 4.72 6.46
C THR A 130 -5.99 4.13 5.29
N PHE A 131 -6.63 3.22 4.58
CA PHE A 131 -6.19 2.72 3.30
C PHE A 131 -7.35 2.86 2.32
N ASP A 132 -7.11 3.49 1.18
CA ASP A 132 -8.13 3.59 0.13
C ASP A 132 -8.21 2.26 -0.60
N SER A 133 -9.19 1.45 -0.22
CA SER A 133 -9.49 0.17 -0.85
C SER A 133 -10.40 0.30 -2.08
N THR A 134 -10.78 1.52 -2.46
CA THR A 134 -11.61 1.72 -3.65
C THR A 134 -10.75 1.58 -4.90
N ASN A 135 -10.85 0.44 -5.55
CA ASN A 135 -10.22 0.24 -6.84
C ASN A 135 -10.96 1.04 -7.91
N ARG A 136 -10.28 2.05 -8.48
CA ARG A 136 -10.81 2.95 -9.51
C ARG A 136 -10.16 2.73 -10.87
N GLU A 137 -9.56 1.58 -11.08
CA GLU A 137 -8.92 1.26 -12.36
C GLU A 137 -9.95 1.26 -13.50
N ILE A 138 -9.52 1.76 -14.65
CA ILE A 138 -10.36 1.91 -15.85
C ILE A 138 -10.94 0.57 -16.31
N PHE A 139 -10.20 -0.51 -16.14
CA PHE A 139 -10.58 -1.86 -16.58
C PHE A 139 -11.31 -2.69 -15.51
N ARG A 140 -11.65 -2.10 -14.36
CA ARG A 140 -12.41 -2.83 -13.35
C ARG A 140 -13.76 -3.26 -13.90
N PRO A 141 -14.13 -4.53 -13.80
CA PRO A 141 -15.44 -5.01 -14.25
C PRO A 141 -16.59 -4.30 -13.50
N SER A 142 -17.63 -3.89 -14.21
CA SER A 142 -18.78 -3.22 -13.62
C SER A 142 -19.81 -4.17 -13.01
N TYR A 143 -19.76 -5.46 -13.36
CA TYR A 143 -20.76 -6.47 -12.91
C TYR A 143 -20.13 -7.82 -12.52
N HIS A 144 -18.85 -8.07 -12.79
CA HIS A 144 -18.16 -9.24 -12.28
C HIS A 144 -17.59 -8.95 -10.89
N HIS A 145 -17.62 -9.95 -10.02
CA HIS A 145 -16.97 -9.83 -8.71
C HIS A 145 -15.46 -9.64 -8.89
N SER A 146 -14.91 -8.70 -8.14
CA SER A 146 -13.47 -8.50 -8.00
C SER A 146 -13.17 -7.97 -6.59
N PRO A 147 -12.04 -8.33 -5.95
CA PRO A 147 -11.69 -7.82 -4.65
C PRO A 147 -11.46 -6.29 -4.71
N ALA A 148 -11.55 -5.64 -3.57
CA ALA A 148 -11.28 -4.20 -3.48
C ALA A 148 -9.84 -3.86 -3.87
N TRP A 149 -8.90 -4.74 -3.52
CA TRP A 149 -7.47 -4.69 -3.92
C TRP A 149 -6.87 -6.10 -3.90
N GLY A 150 -5.67 -6.26 -4.43
CA GLY A 150 -4.92 -7.52 -4.42
C GLY A 150 -5.41 -8.54 -5.45
N TRP A 151 -4.91 -9.74 -5.31
CA TRP A 151 -5.21 -10.87 -6.20
C TRP A 151 -6.31 -11.75 -5.64
N MET A 152 -7.20 -12.19 -6.51
CA MET A 152 -8.27 -13.17 -6.19
C MET A 152 -8.08 -14.43 -7.01
N ASN A 153 -8.22 -15.58 -6.35
CA ASN A 153 -8.21 -16.89 -6.97
C ASN A 153 -9.38 -17.75 -6.40
N ASP A 154 -9.57 -18.92 -6.95
CA ASP A 154 -10.46 -20.02 -6.54
C ASP A 154 -11.64 -19.61 -5.64
N PRO A 155 -12.82 -19.35 -6.21
CA PRO A 155 -14.03 -19.20 -5.42
C PRO A 155 -14.33 -20.52 -4.69
N ASN A 156 -14.35 -20.49 -3.36
CA ASN A 156 -14.41 -21.67 -2.49
C ASN A 156 -15.82 -22.02 -2.01
N GLY A 157 -16.80 -21.39 -2.53
CA GLY A 157 -18.18 -21.66 -2.21
C GLY A 157 -19.05 -20.42 -2.21
N MET A 158 -20.31 -20.65 -2.50
CA MET A 158 -21.35 -19.62 -2.43
C MET A 158 -22.57 -20.23 -1.75
N PHE A 159 -23.13 -19.49 -0.80
CA PHE A 159 -24.40 -19.89 -0.18
C PHE A 159 -25.26 -18.65 0.10
N TYR A 160 -26.53 -18.90 0.27
CA TYR A 160 -27.50 -17.86 0.63
C TYR A 160 -27.87 -18.01 2.10
N PHE A 161 -27.75 -16.90 2.86
CA PHE A 161 -28.10 -16.85 4.26
C PHE A 161 -28.63 -15.46 4.65
N ASN A 162 -29.70 -15.43 5.42
CA ASN A 162 -30.32 -14.19 5.92
C ASN A 162 -30.60 -13.10 4.86
N GLY A 163 -30.96 -13.48 3.63
CA GLY A 163 -31.26 -12.52 2.57
C GLY A 163 -30.08 -12.11 1.71
N GLU A 164 -28.88 -12.62 1.98
CA GLU A 164 -27.63 -12.26 1.30
C GLU A 164 -26.95 -13.49 0.69
N TYR A 165 -26.24 -13.26 -0.42
CA TYR A 165 -25.34 -14.24 -1.01
C TYR A 165 -23.94 -14.04 -0.46
N HIS A 166 -23.35 -15.09 0.09
CA HIS A 166 -21.99 -15.12 0.61
C HIS A 166 -21.08 -15.85 -0.37
N LEU A 167 -20.03 -15.18 -0.82
CA LEU A 167 -19.00 -15.75 -1.69
C LEU A 167 -17.67 -15.77 -0.95
N PHE A 168 -17.05 -16.95 -0.86
CA PHE A 168 -15.69 -17.13 -0.34
C PHE A 168 -14.74 -17.34 -1.50
N PHE A 169 -13.53 -16.82 -1.37
CA PHE A 169 -12.47 -16.96 -2.36
C PHE A 169 -11.10 -16.82 -1.70
N GLN A 170 -10.07 -17.34 -2.36
CA GLN A 170 -8.69 -17.13 -1.96
C GLN A 170 -8.28 -15.70 -2.31
N HIS A 171 -7.61 -15.03 -1.39
CA HIS A 171 -7.24 -13.64 -1.55
C HIS A 171 -5.78 -13.41 -1.16
N ASN A 172 -4.99 -12.82 -2.07
CA ASN A 172 -3.68 -12.25 -1.74
C ASN A 172 -3.79 -10.73 -1.64
N PRO A 173 -3.84 -10.14 -0.43
CA PRO A 173 -3.94 -8.70 -0.24
C PRO A 173 -2.61 -7.96 -0.42
N TYR A 174 -1.49 -8.68 -0.60
CA TYR A 174 -0.13 -8.13 -0.59
C TYR A 174 0.55 -8.13 -1.96
N GLY A 175 -0.17 -8.47 -3.02
CA GLY A 175 0.35 -8.52 -4.37
C GLY A 175 -0.73 -8.69 -5.42
N SER A 176 -0.33 -8.67 -6.69
CA SER A 176 -1.18 -8.91 -7.86
C SER A 176 -0.97 -10.29 -8.48
N GLN A 177 -0.26 -11.18 -7.78
CA GLN A 177 0.08 -12.52 -8.23
C GLN A 177 -0.38 -13.57 -7.22
N TRP A 178 -0.33 -14.84 -7.63
CA TRP A 178 -0.63 -15.97 -6.77
C TRP A 178 0.43 -16.09 -5.67
N GLU A 179 0.10 -15.69 -4.46
CA GLU A 179 0.89 -15.80 -3.23
C GLU A 179 -0.03 -15.59 -2.01
N ASN A 180 0.43 -15.92 -0.80
CA ASN A 180 -0.28 -15.64 0.47
C ASN A 180 -1.75 -16.10 0.49
N MET A 181 -2.07 -17.18 -0.17
CA MET A 181 -3.45 -17.68 -0.26
C MET A 181 -3.88 -18.35 1.04
N HIS A 182 -4.96 -17.84 1.60
CA HIS A 182 -5.59 -18.42 2.81
C HIS A 182 -7.08 -18.60 2.62
#